data_b4022e553ea3df4acd4ca2ab09b6561e
#
_entry.id   b4022e553ea3df4acd4ca2ab09b6561e
#
_cell.length_a   1.000
_cell.length_b   1.000
_cell.length_c   1.000
_cell.angle_alpha   90.00
_cell.angle_beta   90.00
_cell.angle_gamma   90.00
#
_symmetry.space_group_name_H-M   'P 1'
#
loop_
_entity.id
_entity.type
_entity.pdbx_description
1 polymer ?
#
loop_
_entity_poly.entity_id
_entity_poly.type
_entity_poly.pdbx_seq_one_letter_code
_entity_poly.pdbx_strand_id
1 'polypeptide(L)'
;MPLNMPLIYRLMGDWHQQHIDFAYTEQTGLERPIAHGVSLGGFAMRHIISSFFPGEPERMKRFKTRITSPALPGTTLQTRMWKVGDKEIRFQLVDADADETGAKPHLNFGICEWE
;
A
#
# COMPACT_ATOMS: atom_id res chain seq x y z
N MET A 1 -1.66 -6.38 -7.45
CA MET A 1 -0.66 -5.38 -7.92
C MET A 1 0.14 -6.00 -9.06
N PRO A 2 0.24 -5.34 -10.23
CA PRO A 2 0.97 -5.87 -11.39
C PRO A 2 2.44 -6.12 -11.09
N LEU A 3 3.03 -7.15 -11.74
CA LEU A 3 4.46 -7.48 -11.59
C LEU A 3 5.38 -6.34 -12.06
N ASN A 4 4.96 -5.62 -13.09
CA ASN A 4 5.72 -4.50 -13.66
C ASN A 4 5.45 -3.14 -12.98
N MET A 5 4.70 -3.12 -11.89
CA MET A 5 4.34 -1.88 -11.18
C MET A 5 5.55 -1.02 -10.81
N PRO A 6 6.67 -1.58 -10.30
CA PRO A 6 7.85 -0.77 -9.99
C PRO A 6 8.47 -0.09 -11.20
N LEU A 7 8.45 -0.75 -12.36
CA LEU A 7 8.98 -0.17 -13.61
C LEU A 7 8.12 1.02 -14.07
N ILE A 8 6.80 0.91 -13.93
CA ILE A 8 5.87 1.98 -14.27
C ILE A 8 5.99 3.13 -13.26
N TYR A 9 5.97 2.81 -11.97
CA TYR A 9 6.02 3.82 -10.91
C TYR A 9 7.34 4.60 -10.89
N ARG A 10 8.44 3.97 -11.28
CA ARG A 10 9.74 4.61 -11.45
C ARG A 10 9.70 5.84 -12.36
N LEU A 11 8.83 5.83 -13.37
CA LEU A 11 8.64 6.95 -14.28
C LEU A 11 8.09 8.21 -13.57
N MET A 12 7.54 8.05 -12.37
CA MET A 12 7.08 9.14 -11.51
C MET A 12 8.21 9.84 -10.74
N GLY A 13 9.46 9.37 -10.87
CA GLY A 13 10.64 10.03 -10.30
C GLY A 13 11.33 9.32 -9.14
N ASP A 14 10.81 8.23 -8.62
CA ASP A 14 11.49 7.41 -7.61
C ASP A 14 12.29 6.29 -8.27
N TRP A 15 13.59 6.52 -8.42
CA TRP A 15 14.49 5.66 -9.17
C TRP A 15 15.39 4.79 -8.28
N HIS A 16 15.04 4.62 -7.03
CA HIS A 16 15.86 3.82 -6.12
C HIS A 16 16.00 2.37 -6.60
N GLN A 17 17.22 1.84 -6.54
CA GLN A 17 17.58 0.52 -7.07
C GLN A 17 16.81 -0.63 -6.42
N GLN A 18 16.40 -0.51 -5.15
CA GLN A 18 15.64 -1.56 -4.46
C GLN A 18 14.32 -1.96 -5.14
N HIS A 19 13.84 -1.16 -6.10
CA HIS A 19 12.57 -1.41 -6.78
C HIS A 19 12.75 -2.14 -8.11
N ILE A 20 13.98 -2.21 -8.66
CA ILE A 20 14.22 -2.78 -9.99
C ILE A 20 15.46 -3.66 -10.10
N ASP A 21 16.43 -3.55 -9.19
CA ASP A 21 17.75 -4.19 -9.31
C ASP A 21 17.84 -5.40 -8.38
N PHE A 22 17.88 -6.60 -8.98
CA PHE A 22 18.00 -7.85 -8.24
C PHE A 22 19.34 -8.00 -7.53
N ALA A 23 20.44 -7.55 -8.12
CA ALA A 23 21.76 -7.63 -7.50
C ALA A 23 21.82 -6.72 -6.26
N TYR A 24 21.20 -5.55 -6.33
CA TYR A 24 21.11 -4.63 -5.19
C TYR A 24 20.26 -5.25 -4.05
N THR A 25 19.12 -5.83 -4.38
CA THR A 25 18.23 -6.41 -3.37
C THR A 25 18.84 -7.63 -2.69
N GLU A 26 19.59 -8.45 -3.40
CA GLU A 26 20.34 -9.57 -2.84
C GLU A 26 21.36 -9.09 -1.80
N GLN A 27 22.11 -8.02 -2.09
CA GLN A 27 23.09 -7.44 -1.18
C GLN A 27 22.45 -6.82 0.07
N THR A 28 21.23 -6.32 -0.03
CA THR A 28 20.52 -5.65 1.07
C THR A 28 19.61 -6.57 1.88
N GLY A 29 19.59 -7.87 1.56
CA GLY A 29 18.80 -8.87 2.27
C GLY A 29 17.31 -8.86 1.93
N LEU A 30 16.93 -8.22 0.83
CA LEU A 30 15.58 -8.32 0.27
C LEU A 30 15.51 -9.54 -0.65
N GLU A 31 14.36 -10.22 -0.64
CA GLU A 31 14.14 -11.40 -1.49
C GLU A 31 14.27 -11.05 -2.99
N ARG A 32 13.73 -9.92 -3.39
CA ARG A 32 13.75 -9.39 -4.75
C ARG A 32 13.31 -7.93 -4.76
N PRO A 33 13.33 -7.23 -5.91
CA PRO A 33 12.82 -5.86 -5.99
C PRO A 33 11.41 -5.72 -5.43
N ILE A 34 11.22 -4.69 -4.60
CA ILE A 34 9.99 -4.43 -3.86
C ILE A 34 9.18 -3.29 -4.49
N ALA A 35 7.89 -3.27 -4.21
CA ALA A 35 7.02 -2.17 -4.62
C ALA A 35 7.38 -0.87 -3.88
N HIS A 36 7.17 0.26 -4.55
CA HIS A 36 7.32 1.58 -3.93
C HIS A 36 6.28 1.75 -2.81
N GLY A 37 6.73 2.13 -1.62
CA GLY A 37 5.84 2.29 -0.46
C GLY A 37 4.72 3.31 -0.68
N VAL A 38 5.01 4.39 -1.40
CA VAL A 38 4.00 5.41 -1.74
C VAL A 38 2.92 4.86 -2.68
N SER A 39 3.27 3.95 -3.61
CA SER A 39 2.28 3.30 -4.47
C SER A 39 1.30 2.44 -3.68
N LEU A 40 1.75 1.83 -2.58
CA LEU A 40 0.87 1.09 -1.66
C LEU A 40 -0.19 2.00 -1.04
N GLY A 41 0.19 3.23 -0.70
CA GLY A 41 -0.75 4.27 -0.26
C GLY A 41 -1.84 4.54 -1.30
N GLY A 42 -1.48 4.63 -2.56
CA GLY A 42 -2.42 4.80 -3.67
C GLY A 42 -3.44 3.66 -3.79
N PHE A 43 -3.01 2.41 -3.62
CA PHE A 43 -3.92 1.26 -3.59
C PHE A 43 -4.89 1.34 -2.41
N ALA A 44 -4.40 1.66 -1.21
CA ALA A 44 -5.25 1.81 -0.03
C ALA A 44 -6.27 2.95 -0.21
N MET A 45 -5.85 4.11 -0.70
CA MET A 45 -6.74 5.24 -1.02
C MET A 45 -7.84 4.83 -1.99
N ARG A 46 -7.50 4.12 -3.07
CA ARG A 46 -8.48 3.64 -4.05
C ARG A 46 -9.52 2.73 -3.39
N HIS A 47 -9.08 1.79 -2.55
CA HIS A 47 -9.99 0.88 -1.85
C HIS A 47 -10.93 1.64 -0.90
N ILE A 48 -10.41 2.63 -0.17
CA ILE A 48 -11.19 3.44 0.77
C ILE A 48 -12.21 4.30 0.02
N ILE A 49 -11.78 5.01 -1.03
CA ILE A 49 -12.68 5.84 -1.85
C ILE A 49 -13.81 4.99 -2.43
N SER A 50 -13.48 3.83 -3.01
CA SER A 50 -14.47 2.95 -3.60
C SER A 50 -15.47 2.39 -2.58
N SER A 51 -15.08 2.27 -1.31
CA SER A 51 -15.92 1.70 -0.25
C SER A 51 -16.83 2.73 0.44
N PHE A 52 -16.38 3.98 0.60
CA PHE A 52 -17.07 4.96 1.45
C PHE A 52 -17.60 6.20 0.70
N PHE A 53 -16.95 6.60 -0.38
CA PHE A 53 -17.35 7.77 -1.18
C PHE A 53 -16.96 7.58 -2.66
N PRO A 54 -17.55 6.57 -3.32
CA PRO A 54 -17.18 6.20 -4.68
C PRO A 54 -17.43 7.37 -5.66
N GLY A 55 -16.43 7.66 -6.48
CA GLY A 55 -16.49 8.75 -7.45
C GLY A 55 -16.26 10.16 -6.88
N GLU A 56 -16.04 10.30 -5.59
CA GLU A 56 -15.88 11.59 -4.91
C GLU A 56 -14.53 11.67 -4.14
N PRO A 57 -13.37 11.49 -4.81
CA PRO A 57 -12.06 11.46 -4.13
C PRO A 57 -11.72 12.75 -3.39
N GLU A 58 -12.28 13.89 -3.79
CA GLU A 58 -12.11 15.19 -3.16
C GLU A 58 -12.66 15.26 -1.73
N ARG A 59 -13.50 14.29 -1.35
CA ARG A 59 -14.01 14.18 0.01
C ARG A 59 -12.96 13.72 1.01
N MET A 60 -11.91 13.03 0.56
CA MET A 60 -10.81 12.62 1.44
C MET A 60 -10.07 13.83 1.97
N LYS A 61 -10.06 14.03 3.29
CA LYS A 61 -9.42 15.19 3.95
C LYS A 61 -8.12 14.83 4.66
N ARG A 62 -8.02 13.62 5.15
CA ARG A 62 -6.81 13.16 5.82
C ARG A 62 -6.54 11.71 5.48
N PHE A 63 -5.30 11.44 5.10
CA PHE A 63 -4.78 10.10 4.92
C PHE A 63 -3.41 10.01 5.58
N LYS A 64 -3.26 9.12 6.52
CA LYS A 64 -2.01 8.91 7.24
C LYS A 64 -1.78 7.42 7.43
N THR A 65 -0.56 6.97 7.21
CA THR A 65 -0.17 5.59 7.45
C THR A 65 1.34 5.48 7.65
N ARG A 66 1.79 4.32 8.13
CA ARG A 66 3.20 3.96 8.19
C ARG A 66 3.47 2.78 7.27
N ILE A 67 4.52 2.86 6.48
CA ILE A 67 5.06 1.73 5.71
C ILE A 67 5.82 0.84 6.70
N THR A 68 5.40 -0.40 6.88
CA THR A 68 5.89 -1.28 7.95
C THR A 68 6.54 -2.55 7.45
N SER A 69 6.22 -3.00 6.24
CA SER A 69 6.91 -4.13 5.61
C SER A 69 6.93 -3.99 4.08
N PRO A 70 7.94 -4.53 3.41
CA PRO A 70 8.00 -4.53 1.95
C PRO A 70 6.86 -5.34 1.36
N ALA A 71 6.34 -4.90 0.21
CA ALA A 71 5.40 -5.66 -0.60
C ALA A 71 6.06 -6.08 -1.92
N LEU A 72 5.88 -7.33 -2.30
CA LEU A 72 6.42 -7.84 -3.55
C LEU A 72 5.46 -7.54 -4.71
N PRO A 73 5.97 -7.10 -5.86
CA PRO A 73 5.15 -7.00 -7.07
C PRO A 73 4.45 -8.32 -7.39
N GLY A 74 3.22 -8.26 -7.84
CA GLY A 74 2.38 -9.43 -8.08
C GLY A 74 1.48 -9.84 -6.91
N THR A 75 1.68 -9.26 -5.72
CA THR A 75 0.84 -9.52 -4.54
C THR A 75 -0.58 -9.03 -4.74
N THR A 76 -1.55 -9.81 -4.30
CA THR A 76 -2.95 -9.38 -4.19
C THR A 76 -3.11 -8.62 -2.88
N LEU A 77 -3.39 -7.33 -2.98
CA LEU A 77 -3.49 -6.44 -1.83
C LEU A 77 -4.92 -6.35 -1.32
N GLN A 78 -5.07 -6.37 0.01
CA GLN A 78 -6.34 -6.15 0.71
C GLN A 78 -6.18 -5.00 1.72
N THR A 79 -7.11 -4.06 1.70
CA THR A 79 -7.20 -3.04 2.75
C THR A 79 -8.24 -3.48 3.78
N ARG A 80 -7.78 -3.75 5.00
CA ARG A 80 -8.65 -4.01 6.15
C ARG A 80 -9.04 -2.67 6.76
N MET A 81 -10.33 -2.47 7.00
CA MET A 81 -10.86 -1.17 7.42
C MET A 81 -11.81 -1.33 8.60
N TRP A 82 -11.65 -0.48 9.59
CA TRP A 82 -12.48 -0.43 10.80
C TRP A 82 -13.06 0.97 10.96
N LYS A 83 -14.37 1.07 10.95
CA LYS A 83 -15.07 2.33 11.16
C LYS A 83 -14.97 2.72 12.65
N VAL A 84 -14.44 3.89 12.93
CA VAL A 84 -14.24 4.41 14.31
C VAL A 84 -15.02 5.70 14.55
N GLY A 85 -15.63 6.28 13.54
CA GLY A 85 -16.46 7.46 13.58
C GLY A 85 -17.38 7.51 12.35
N ASP A 86 -18.21 8.54 12.25
CA ASP A 86 -19.14 8.68 11.11
C ASP A 86 -18.39 8.79 9.79
N LYS A 87 -17.31 9.56 9.76
CA LYS A 87 -16.49 9.82 8.57
C LYS A 87 -15.00 9.58 8.85
N GLU A 88 -14.71 8.52 9.60
CA GLU A 88 -13.35 8.15 10.01
C GLU A 88 -13.21 6.64 10.09
N ILE A 89 -12.10 6.14 9.52
CA ILE A 89 -11.68 4.75 9.64
C ILE A 89 -10.24 4.62 10.10
N ARG A 90 -9.94 3.46 10.68
CA ARG A 90 -8.58 2.93 10.78
C ARG A 90 -8.40 1.87 9.72
N PHE A 91 -7.17 1.71 9.20
CA PHE A 91 -6.91 0.71 8.18
C PHE A 91 -5.51 0.11 8.23
N GLN A 92 -5.39 -1.05 7.60
CA GLN A 92 -4.14 -1.72 7.27
C GLN A 92 -4.19 -2.17 5.82
N LEU A 93 -3.05 -2.20 5.14
CA LEU A 93 -2.88 -2.86 3.85
C LEU A 93 -2.08 -4.13 4.04
N VAL A 94 -2.62 -5.24 3.63
CA VAL A 94 -2.04 -6.58 3.81
C VAL A 94 -2.03 -7.37 2.51
N ASP A 95 -1.24 -8.45 2.49
CA ASP A 95 -1.37 -9.48 1.47
C ASP A 95 -2.69 -10.25 1.71
N ALA A 96 -3.55 -10.29 0.69
CA ALA A 96 -4.86 -10.94 0.78
C ALA A 96 -4.74 -12.47 0.95
N ASP A 97 -3.63 -13.05 0.47
CA ASP A 97 -3.38 -14.49 0.52
C ASP A 97 -2.62 -14.93 1.78
N ALA A 98 -2.19 -13.97 2.61
CA ALA A 98 -1.51 -14.27 3.85
C ALA A 98 -2.49 -14.73 4.94
N ASP A 99 -2.07 -15.72 5.72
CA ASP A 99 -2.82 -16.21 6.88
C ASP A 99 -3.07 -15.06 7.88
N GLU A 100 -4.29 -14.96 8.42
CA GLU A 100 -4.70 -13.90 9.35
C GLU A 100 -3.81 -13.78 10.58
N THR A 101 -3.14 -14.86 10.97
CA THR A 101 -2.34 -14.94 12.21
C THR A 101 -0.88 -14.50 12.03
N GLY A 102 -0.36 -14.38 10.80
CA GLY A 102 1.07 -14.16 10.53
C GLY A 102 1.40 -13.00 9.58
N ALA A 103 0.42 -12.41 8.96
CA ALA A 103 0.64 -11.35 7.97
C ALA A 103 1.13 -10.05 8.63
N LYS A 104 2.37 -9.68 8.35
CA LYS A 104 2.84 -8.32 8.68
C LYS A 104 2.19 -7.34 7.70
N PRO A 105 1.47 -6.32 8.19
CA PRO A 105 0.92 -5.30 7.32
C PRO A 105 2.01 -4.58 6.52
N HIS A 106 1.77 -4.34 5.24
CA HIS A 106 2.61 -3.48 4.42
C HIS A 106 2.44 -2.02 4.81
N LEU A 107 1.18 -1.60 5.04
CA LEU A 107 0.82 -0.33 5.66
C LEU A 107 0.09 -0.61 6.97
N ASN A 108 0.47 0.12 8.03
CA ASN A 108 -0.13 -0.01 9.35
C ASN A 108 -0.43 1.35 9.98
N PHE A 109 -1.19 1.35 11.07
CA PHE A 109 -1.61 2.57 11.78
C PHE A 109 -2.32 3.57 10.86
N GLY A 110 -3.06 3.06 9.89
CA GLY A 110 -3.76 3.87 8.91
C GLY A 110 -4.92 4.65 9.53
N ILE A 111 -5.03 5.91 9.13
CA ILE A 111 -6.14 6.81 9.46
C ILE A 111 -6.63 7.43 8.16
N CYS A 112 -7.92 7.38 7.92
CA CYS A 112 -8.56 8.16 6.87
C CYS A 112 -9.78 8.87 7.42
N GLU A 113 -9.86 10.16 7.14
CA GLU A 113 -10.99 11.04 7.46
C GLU A 113 -11.49 11.68 6.18
N TRP A 114 -12.80 11.83 6.09
CA TRP A 114 -13.45 12.49 4.94
C TRP A 114 -14.61 13.38 5.41
N GLU A 115 -15.15 14.18 4.53
CA GLU A 115 -16.33 15.00 4.79
C GLU A 115 -17.54 14.69 3.90
#